data_a674f8f325a8ea02a2a9743f28a23990
#
_entry.id   a674f8f325a8ea02a2a9743f28a23990
#
_cell.length_a   1.000
_cell.length_b   1.000
_cell.length_c   1.000
_cell.angle_alpha   90.00
_cell.angle_beta   90.00
_cell.angle_gamma   90.00
#
_symmetry.space_group_name_H-M   'P 1'
#
loop_
_entity.id
_entity.type
_entity.pdbx_description
1 polymer ?
#
loop_
_entity_poly.entity_id
_entity_poly.type
_entity_poly.pdbx_seq_one_letter_code
_entity_poly.pdbx_strand_id
1 'polypeptide(L)'
;MGAQVVWGDDFISCTHGELNAIDMDMNHIPDAAMTIATAALFARGTTTMRNIYNWRVKETDRLFAMATELRKVGAEVEEGEDYIRVTPPAHIQYAEIGTYNDHRMAMCFSLVALSDTPVTILDPKCTAKTFPDYFEQLARISTLA
;
A
#
# COMPACT_ATOMS: atom_id res chain seq x y z
N MET A 1 1.37 3.46 13.42
CA MET A 1 -0.04 3.49 13.02
C MET A 1 -0.97 2.88 14.08
N GLY A 2 -0.45 2.27 15.15
CA GLY A 2 -1.28 1.75 16.25
C GLY A 2 -1.58 0.25 16.18
N ALA A 3 -1.04 -0.48 15.22
CA ALA A 3 -1.14 -1.94 15.22
C ALA A 3 -0.48 -2.53 16.47
N GLN A 4 -1.10 -3.56 17.05
CA GLN A 4 -0.53 -4.28 18.19
C GLN A 4 0.41 -5.36 17.67
N VAL A 5 1.71 -5.19 17.93
CA VAL A 5 2.75 -6.10 17.44
C VAL A 5 3.48 -6.71 18.63
N VAL A 6 3.60 -8.03 18.63
CA VAL A 6 4.35 -8.79 19.64
C VAL A 6 5.49 -9.52 18.93
N TRP A 7 6.71 -9.35 19.45
CA TRP A 7 7.91 -10.02 18.97
C TRP A 7 8.25 -11.19 19.88
N GLY A 8 8.42 -12.38 19.33
CA GLY A 8 8.98 -13.55 19.99
C GLY A 8 10.33 -13.91 19.41
N ASP A 9 10.96 -14.96 19.91
CA ASP A 9 12.29 -15.39 19.49
C ASP A 9 12.30 -15.84 18.00
N ASP A 10 11.19 -16.42 17.53
CA ASP A 10 11.05 -17.00 16.19
C ASP A 10 9.73 -16.60 15.49
N PHE A 11 8.97 -15.67 16.04
CA PHE A 11 7.72 -15.19 15.46
C PHE A 11 7.49 -13.69 15.66
N ILE A 12 6.65 -13.12 14.79
CA ILE A 12 6.04 -11.79 14.95
C ILE A 12 4.54 -11.98 14.86
N SER A 13 3.82 -11.51 15.88
CA SER A 13 2.36 -11.49 15.89
C SER A 13 1.86 -10.08 15.70
N CYS A 14 0.87 -9.91 14.84
CA CYS A 14 0.18 -8.63 14.64
C CYS A 14 -1.32 -8.85 14.78
N THR A 15 -1.94 -8.09 15.69
CA THR A 15 -3.38 -8.16 15.93
C THR A 15 -4.07 -6.98 15.27
N HIS A 16 -5.22 -7.25 14.63
CA HIS A 16 -6.07 -6.22 14.04
C HIS A 16 -6.43 -5.15 15.09
N GLY A 17 -6.44 -3.90 14.66
CA GLY A 17 -6.80 -2.75 15.48
C GLY A 17 -7.07 -1.52 14.62
N GLU A 18 -7.54 -0.46 15.24
CA GLU A 18 -7.72 0.81 14.56
C GLU A 18 -6.39 1.41 14.17
N LEU A 19 -6.25 1.75 12.88
CA LEU A 19 -5.06 2.44 12.38
C LEU A 19 -5.25 3.96 12.49
N ASN A 20 -4.19 4.62 12.92
CA ASN A 20 -4.10 6.08 12.97
C ASN A 20 -3.10 6.59 11.95
N ALA A 21 -3.36 7.77 11.43
CA ALA A 21 -2.44 8.47 10.56
C ALA A 21 -1.09 8.72 11.23
N ILE A 22 -0.05 8.76 10.43
CA ILE A 22 1.32 9.08 10.86
C ILE A 22 1.93 10.15 9.97
N ASP A 23 2.91 10.84 10.47
CA ASP A 23 3.79 11.74 9.70
C ASP A 23 5.24 11.32 9.99
N MET A 24 5.90 10.69 9.00
CA MET A 24 7.21 10.09 9.19
C MET A 24 8.14 10.25 8.00
N ASP A 25 9.45 10.34 8.30
CA ASP A 25 10.52 10.14 7.34
C ASP A 25 10.63 8.65 7.02
N MET A 26 10.50 8.30 5.73
CA MET A 26 10.51 6.92 5.24
C MET A 26 11.73 6.62 4.36
N ASN A 27 12.75 7.47 4.38
CA ASN A 27 13.93 7.31 3.52
C ASN A 27 14.62 5.95 3.70
N HIS A 28 14.67 5.44 4.92
CA HIS A 28 15.37 4.19 5.25
C HIS A 28 14.56 2.92 4.96
N ILE A 29 13.25 3.05 4.68
CA ILE A 29 12.36 1.92 4.37
C ILE A 29 11.51 2.19 3.12
N PRO A 30 12.10 2.65 2.01
CA PRO A 30 11.33 3.16 0.86
C PRO A 30 10.41 2.11 0.25
N ASP A 31 10.80 0.87 0.25
CA ASP A 31 10.01 -0.22 -0.30
C ASP A 31 8.80 -0.58 0.59
N ALA A 32 8.98 -0.58 1.91
CA ALA A 32 7.90 -0.81 2.86
C ALA A 32 6.96 0.40 2.96
N ALA A 33 7.44 1.61 2.69
CA ALA A 33 6.63 2.82 2.68
C ALA A 33 5.48 2.74 1.67
N MET A 34 5.59 1.98 0.57
CA MET A 34 4.49 1.75 -0.37
C MET A 34 3.33 1.01 0.29
N THR A 35 3.62 0.01 1.13
CA THR A 35 2.60 -0.68 1.92
C THR A 35 1.95 0.25 2.96
N ILE A 36 2.74 1.15 3.55
CA ILE A 36 2.20 2.18 4.48
C ILE A 36 1.25 3.13 3.74
N ALA A 37 1.54 3.48 2.48
CA ALA A 37 0.67 4.33 1.68
C ALA A 37 -0.69 3.67 1.40
N THR A 38 -0.73 2.38 1.12
CA THR A 38 -2.01 1.64 0.99
C THR A 38 -2.69 1.43 2.35
N ALA A 39 -1.93 1.17 3.42
CA ALA A 39 -2.47 1.09 4.77
C ALA A 39 -3.12 2.41 5.24
N ALA A 40 -2.67 3.55 4.70
CA ALA A 40 -3.27 4.86 4.98
C ALA A 40 -4.75 4.95 4.56
N LEU A 41 -5.20 4.13 3.60
CA LEU A 41 -6.62 4.04 3.21
C LEU A 41 -7.53 3.55 4.35
N PHE A 42 -6.97 2.88 5.34
CA PHE A 42 -7.67 2.30 6.49
C PHE A 42 -7.40 3.09 7.78
N ALA A 43 -6.62 4.17 7.72
CA ALA A 43 -6.22 4.94 8.89
C ALA A 43 -7.21 6.08 9.18
N ARG A 44 -7.26 6.52 10.42
CA ARG A 44 -7.96 7.75 10.80
C ARG A 44 -7.03 8.95 10.59
N GLY A 45 -7.42 9.86 9.69
CA GLY A 45 -6.69 11.09 9.38
C GLY A 45 -5.70 10.94 8.23
N THR A 46 -4.96 12.01 7.94
CA THR A 46 -4.04 12.10 6.81
C THR A 46 -2.66 11.58 7.17
N THR A 47 -2.24 10.51 6.51
CA THR A 47 -0.87 9.98 6.63
C THR A 47 0.08 10.73 5.71
N THR A 48 1.22 11.15 6.24
CA THR A 48 2.29 11.83 5.49
C THR A 48 3.56 11.00 5.53
N MET A 49 4.10 10.70 4.36
CA MET A 49 5.41 10.06 4.20
C MET A 49 6.35 11.05 3.54
N ARG A 50 7.47 11.31 4.18
CA ARG A 50 8.46 12.31 3.77
C ARG A 50 9.80 11.68 3.42
N ASN A 51 10.61 12.43 2.67
CA ASN A 51 11.98 12.07 2.30
C ASN A 51 12.05 10.78 1.47
N ILE A 52 11.09 10.65 0.54
CA ILE A 52 10.94 9.50 -0.36
C ILE A 52 11.26 9.83 -1.82
N TYR A 53 12.13 10.80 -2.06
CA TYR A 53 12.60 11.14 -3.42
C TYR A 53 13.10 9.91 -4.20
N ASN A 54 13.69 8.94 -3.49
CA ASN A 54 14.17 7.69 -4.07
C ASN A 54 13.06 6.85 -4.76
N TRP A 55 11.78 7.11 -4.49
CA TRP A 55 10.66 6.49 -5.20
C TRP A 55 10.59 6.90 -6.68
N ARG A 56 11.12 8.06 -7.03
CA ARG A 56 11.08 8.54 -8.42
C ARG A 56 12.05 7.84 -9.36
N VAL A 57 13.03 7.13 -8.80
CA VAL A 57 14.13 6.49 -9.54
C VAL A 57 14.19 4.97 -9.32
N LYS A 58 13.05 4.35 -9.01
CA LYS A 58 12.90 2.89 -8.86
C LYS A 58 12.43 2.24 -10.17
N GLU A 59 11.74 1.11 -10.09
CA GLU A 59 11.16 0.40 -11.24
C GLU A 59 10.25 1.29 -12.10
N THR A 60 9.60 2.22 -11.46
CA THR A 60 8.81 3.31 -12.04
C THR A 60 8.98 4.56 -11.19
N ASP A 61 8.44 5.71 -11.61
CA ASP A 61 8.18 6.82 -10.69
C ASP A 61 7.05 6.39 -9.73
N ARG A 62 7.46 5.76 -8.62
CA ARG A 62 6.54 5.22 -7.61
C ARG A 62 5.70 6.29 -6.94
N LEU A 63 6.21 7.52 -6.82
CA LEU A 63 5.44 8.63 -6.25
C LEU A 63 4.24 8.94 -7.12
N PHE A 64 4.46 9.15 -8.40
CA PHE A 64 3.40 9.37 -9.38
C PHE A 64 2.44 8.16 -9.46
N ALA A 65 2.97 6.94 -9.54
CA ALA A 65 2.18 5.73 -9.66
C ALA A 65 1.28 5.53 -8.43
N MET A 66 1.84 5.61 -7.21
CA MET A 66 1.08 5.47 -5.97
C MET A 66 -0.01 6.54 -5.86
N ALA A 67 0.32 7.80 -6.12
CA ALA A 67 -0.65 8.89 -6.06
C ALA A 67 -1.79 8.70 -7.06
N THR A 68 -1.47 8.27 -8.28
CA THR A 68 -2.46 8.01 -9.33
C THR A 68 -3.42 6.89 -8.91
N GLU A 69 -2.88 5.76 -8.46
CA GLU A 69 -3.71 4.59 -8.14
C GLU A 69 -4.51 4.78 -6.83
N LEU A 70 -3.94 5.47 -5.84
CA LEU A 70 -4.66 5.82 -4.61
C LEU A 70 -5.87 6.74 -4.89
N ARG A 71 -5.74 7.68 -5.82
CA ARG A 71 -6.87 8.54 -6.24
C ARG A 71 -7.99 7.74 -6.90
N LYS A 72 -7.67 6.69 -7.66
CA LYS A 72 -8.69 5.83 -8.29
C LYS A 72 -9.58 5.12 -7.26
N VAL A 73 -9.03 4.73 -6.12
CA VAL A 73 -9.81 4.11 -5.03
C VAL A 73 -10.48 5.13 -4.12
N GLY A 74 -10.44 6.42 -4.49
CA GLY A 74 -11.18 7.49 -3.85
C GLY A 74 -10.39 8.29 -2.81
N ALA A 75 -9.12 8.02 -2.58
CA ALA A 75 -8.31 8.79 -1.64
C ALA A 75 -8.04 10.22 -2.16
N GLU A 76 -8.01 11.18 -1.25
CA GLU A 76 -7.42 12.48 -1.52
C GLU A 76 -5.90 12.38 -1.33
N VAL A 77 -5.16 12.72 -2.39
CA VAL A 77 -3.70 12.57 -2.40
C VAL A 77 -3.03 13.85 -2.84
N GLU A 78 -2.14 14.35 -2.00
CA GLU A 78 -1.19 15.40 -2.31
C GLU A 78 0.20 14.77 -2.47
N GLU A 79 0.88 15.08 -3.57
CA GLU A 79 2.25 14.63 -3.82
C GLU A 79 3.15 15.83 -4.11
N GLY A 80 4.37 15.77 -3.59
CA GLY A 80 5.42 16.74 -3.86
C GLY A 80 6.64 16.10 -4.49
N GLU A 81 7.78 16.75 -4.41
CA GLU A 81 9.02 16.24 -4.98
C GLU A 81 9.49 14.96 -4.25
N ASP A 82 9.38 14.94 -2.93
CA ASP A 82 9.92 13.90 -2.04
C ASP A 82 8.92 13.43 -0.96
N TYR A 83 7.64 13.75 -1.10
CA TYR A 83 6.62 13.36 -0.13
C TYR A 83 5.29 12.99 -0.79
N ILE A 84 4.50 12.24 -0.05
CA ILE A 84 3.10 11.95 -0.35
C ILE A 84 2.26 12.07 0.93
N ARG A 85 1.08 12.66 0.79
CA ARG A 85 0.05 12.74 1.83
C ARG A 85 -1.19 12.04 1.33
N VAL A 86 -1.70 11.12 2.14
CA VAL A 86 -2.87 10.31 1.80
C VAL A 86 -3.94 10.51 2.86
N THR A 87 -5.07 11.06 2.43
CA THR A 87 -6.29 11.15 3.24
C THR A 87 -7.26 10.07 2.76
N PRO A 88 -7.68 9.14 3.65
CA PRO A 88 -8.57 8.05 3.25
C PRO A 88 -9.93 8.59 2.79
N PRO A 89 -10.60 7.92 1.84
CA PRO A 89 -11.97 8.23 1.48
C PRO A 89 -12.95 7.76 2.57
N ALA A 90 -14.14 8.31 2.58
CA ALA A 90 -15.22 7.80 3.43
C ALA A 90 -15.60 6.33 3.07
N HIS A 91 -15.49 5.98 1.79
CA HIS A 91 -15.68 4.64 1.26
C HIS A 91 -14.68 4.40 0.13
N ILE A 92 -13.96 3.28 0.21
CA ILE A 92 -13.07 2.85 -0.86
C ILE A 92 -13.91 2.52 -2.10
N GLN A 93 -13.43 2.93 -3.27
CA GLN A 93 -14.10 2.73 -4.55
C GLN A 93 -13.43 1.60 -5.33
N TYR A 94 -14.23 0.85 -6.10
CA TYR A 94 -13.69 -0.10 -7.08
C TYR A 94 -12.79 0.62 -8.07
N ALA A 95 -11.66 0.00 -8.38
CA ALA A 95 -10.74 0.50 -9.39
C ALA A 95 -9.97 -0.62 -10.09
N GLU A 96 -9.60 -0.35 -11.34
CA GLU A 96 -8.59 -1.12 -12.07
C GLU A 96 -7.23 -0.48 -11.84
N ILE A 97 -6.36 -1.22 -11.20
CA ILE A 97 -5.05 -0.77 -10.72
C ILE A 97 -3.97 -1.09 -11.76
N GLY A 98 -3.33 -0.04 -12.27
CA GLY A 98 -2.13 -0.16 -13.08
C GLY A 98 -0.92 -0.53 -12.23
N THR A 99 -0.12 -1.49 -12.69
CA THR A 99 1.06 -1.94 -11.94
C THR A 99 2.35 -1.28 -12.37
N TYR A 100 2.36 -0.61 -13.52
CA TYR A 100 3.55 0.07 -14.06
C TYR A 100 4.76 -0.87 -14.18
N ASN A 101 4.51 -2.17 -14.39
CA ASN A 101 5.51 -3.23 -14.38
C ASN A 101 6.35 -3.27 -13.08
N ASP A 102 5.75 -2.85 -11.98
CA ASP A 102 6.34 -2.86 -10.64
C ASP A 102 5.59 -3.85 -9.76
N HIS A 103 6.31 -4.90 -9.33
CA HIS A 103 5.76 -5.95 -8.47
C HIS A 103 5.20 -5.43 -7.15
N ARG A 104 5.78 -4.34 -6.60
CA ARG A 104 5.29 -3.74 -5.34
C ARG A 104 3.97 -3.02 -5.52
N MET A 105 3.74 -2.39 -6.67
CA MET A 105 2.43 -1.82 -6.99
C MET A 105 1.34 -2.90 -6.94
N ALA A 106 1.56 -4.03 -7.62
CA ALA A 106 0.62 -5.14 -7.60
C ALA A 106 0.35 -5.66 -6.18
N MET A 107 1.42 -5.90 -5.40
CA MET A 107 1.31 -6.44 -4.04
C MET A 107 0.68 -5.45 -3.07
N CYS A 108 1.07 -4.17 -3.08
CA CYS A 108 0.50 -3.18 -2.17
C CYS A 108 -0.98 -2.94 -2.45
N PHE A 109 -1.37 -2.77 -3.71
CA PHE A 109 -2.77 -2.52 -4.03
C PHE A 109 -3.68 -3.74 -3.91
N SER A 110 -3.15 -4.96 -3.95
CA SER A 110 -3.95 -6.15 -3.64
C SER A 110 -4.50 -6.14 -2.21
N LEU A 111 -3.82 -5.46 -1.28
CA LEU A 111 -4.25 -5.30 0.11
C LEU A 111 -5.49 -4.40 0.25
N VAL A 112 -5.80 -3.60 -0.75
CA VAL A 112 -7.05 -2.81 -0.78
C VAL A 112 -8.28 -3.70 -0.74
N ALA A 113 -8.18 -4.92 -1.29
CA ALA A 113 -9.24 -5.93 -1.22
C ALA A 113 -9.56 -6.43 0.20
N LEU A 114 -8.76 -6.07 1.21
CA LEU A 114 -9.09 -6.29 2.63
C LEU A 114 -10.18 -5.33 3.13
N SER A 115 -10.55 -4.33 2.34
CA SER A 115 -11.83 -3.62 2.50
C SER A 115 -12.96 -4.47 1.90
N ASP A 116 -14.21 -4.06 2.12
CA ASP A 116 -15.38 -4.71 1.50
C ASP A 116 -15.51 -4.38 0.00
N THR A 117 -14.52 -3.68 -0.58
CA THR A 117 -14.55 -3.25 -1.98
C THR A 117 -13.46 -3.97 -2.78
N PRO A 118 -13.81 -4.71 -3.85
CA PRO A 118 -12.84 -5.37 -4.70
C PRO A 118 -12.00 -4.36 -5.50
N VAL A 119 -10.81 -4.78 -5.93
CA VAL A 119 -9.98 -4.10 -6.91
C VAL A 119 -9.50 -5.09 -7.96
N THR A 120 -9.24 -4.62 -9.18
CA THR A 120 -8.66 -5.44 -10.25
C THR A 120 -7.21 -5.03 -10.48
N ILE A 121 -6.28 -5.96 -10.36
CA ILE A 121 -4.86 -5.74 -10.68
C ILE A 121 -4.64 -6.08 -12.16
N LEU A 122 -4.27 -5.09 -12.99
CA LEU A 122 -4.23 -5.22 -14.46
C LEU A 122 -3.11 -6.13 -14.96
N ASP A 123 -1.95 -6.16 -14.30
CA ASP A 123 -0.83 -7.03 -14.65
C ASP A 123 -0.29 -7.75 -13.39
N PRO A 124 -0.99 -8.79 -12.91
CA PRO A 124 -0.56 -9.50 -11.72
C PRO A 124 0.75 -10.28 -11.91
N LYS A 125 1.13 -10.60 -13.15
CA LYS A 125 2.35 -11.38 -13.44
C LYS A 125 3.64 -10.62 -13.15
N CYS A 126 3.61 -9.30 -13.02
CA CYS A 126 4.77 -8.50 -12.64
C CYS A 126 5.35 -8.90 -11.26
N THR A 127 4.57 -9.58 -10.40
CA THR A 127 5.05 -10.12 -9.12
C THR A 127 6.08 -11.23 -9.28
N ALA A 128 6.15 -11.89 -10.45
CA ALA A 128 7.08 -12.97 -10.71
C ALA A 128 8.56 -12.59 -10.53
N LYS A 129 8.88 -11.29 -10.56
CA LYS A 129 10.23 -10.78 -10.30
C LYS A 129 10.75 -11.13 -8.91
N THR A 130 9.88 -11.13 -7.89
CA THR A 130 10.29 -11.31 -6.49
C THR A 130 9.46 -12.33 -5.72
N PHE A 131 8.21 -12.54 -6.11
CA PHE A 131 7.28 -13.45 -5.43
C PHE A 131 6.32 -14.06 -6.47
N PRO A 132 6.74 -15.07 -7.23
CA PRO A 132 5.98 -15.60 -8.37
C PRO A 132 4.57 -16.11 -8.04
N ASP A 133 4.40 -16.73 -6.88
CA ASP A 133 3.15 -17.31 -6.39
C ASP A 133 2.40 -16.39 -5.38
N TYR A 134 2.70 -15.09 -5.38
CA TYR A 134 2.15 -14.13 -4.42
C TYR A 134 0.62 -14.22 -4.30
N PHE A 135 -0.11 -14.19 -5.40
CA PHE A 135 -1.57 -14.19 -5.37
C PHE A 135 -2.15 -15.52 -4.89
N GLU A 136 -1.46 -16.62 -5.15
CA GLU A 136 -1.83 -17.94 -4.61
C GLU A 136 -1.65 -17.97 -3.09
N GLN A 137 -0.54 -17.41 -2.59
CA GLN A 137 -0.30 -17.31 -1.14
C GLN A 137 -1.26 -16.35 -0.47
N LEU A 138 -1.55 -15.20 -1.08
CA LEU A 138 -2.54 -14.26 -0.57
C LEU A 138 -3.92 -14.92 -0.45
N ALA A 139 -4.35 -15.67 -1.45
CA ALA A 139 -5.62 -16.40 -1.43
C ALA A 139 -5.71 -17.47 -0.33
N ARG A 140 -4.56 -18.09 0.05
CA ARG A 140 -4.52 -19.07 1.14
C ARG A 140 -4.72 -18.49 2.52
N ILE A 141 -4.34 -17.22 2.72
CA ILE A 141 -4.43 -16.53 4.01
C ILE A 141 -5.60 -15.55 4.08
N SER A 142 -6.38 -15.47 3.00
CA SER A 142 -7.56 -14.61 2.90
C SER A 142 -8.81 -15.45 2.73
N THR A 143 -9.92 -15.02 3.30
CA THR A 143 -11.24 -15.59 3.03
C THR A 143 -12.04 -14.57 2.22
N LEU A 144 -12.66 -15.04 1.14
CA LEU A 144 -13.69 -14.24 0.46
C LEU A 144 -14.90 -14.14 1.38
N ALA A 145 -15.35 -12.92 1.60
CA ALA A 145 -16.59 -12.67 2.35
C ALA A 145 -17.82 -13.01 1.49
#